data_1f9c6b391866f2e589a1f025da584694
#
_entry.id   1f9c6b391866f2e589a1f025da584694
#
_cell.length_a   1.000
_cell.length_b   1.000
_cell.length_c   1.000
_cell.angle_alpha   90.00
_cell.angle_beta   90.00
_cell.angle_gamma   90.00
#
_symmetry.space_group_name_H-M   'P 1'
#
loop_
_entity.id
_entity.type
_entity.pdbx_description
1 polymer ?
#
loop_
_entity_poly.entity_id
_entity_poly.type
_entity_poly.pdbx_seq_one_letter_code
_entity_poly.pdbx_strand_id
1 'polypeptide(L)'
;MKKYILQNKPFVVPTTDGKLIEEHHGLASTNNPNVSVAHMIAPPGWSEPFQTPEFEEYTYIISGKKQFIVEDETIVLEAGQSIKIEKNTRVQYSNPFEIACEYIAICTPAFDFTKVHREEE
;
A
#
# COMPACT_ATOMS: atom_id res chain seq x y z
N MET A 1 5.58 -16.63 27.27
CA MET A 1 5.57 -16.08 25.90
C MET A 1 4.19 -15.57 25.53
N LYS A 2 4.11 -14.37 25.03
CA LYS A 2 2.84 -13.83 24.54
C LYS A 2 2.46 -14.48 23.22
N LYS A 3 1.16 -14.65 23.02
CA LYS A 3 0.61 -15.23 21.80
C LYS A 3 0.15 -14.17 20.80
N TYR A 4 0.46 -12.89 21.06
CA TYR A 4 0.01 -11.78 20.23
C TYR A 4 1.01 -10.63 20.30
N ILE A 5 0.93 -9.74 19.31
CA ILE A 5 1.65 -8.47 19.32
C ILE A 5 0.60 -7.38 19.18
N LEU A 6 0.48 -6.53 20.21
CA LEU A 6 -0.38 -5.36 20.18
C LEU A 6 0.41 -4.19 19.61
N GLN A 7 -0.12 -3.57 18.54
CA GLN A 7 0.54 -2.43 17.92
C GLN A 7 -0.31 -1.18 18.10
N ASN A 8 0.09 -0.31 19.03
CA ASN A 8 -0.59 0.97 19.26
C ASN A 8 0.28 2.16 18.87
N LYS A 9 1.47 1.92 18.31
CA LYS A 9 2.40 2.97 17.93
C LYS A 9 3.14 2.54 16.65
N PRO A 10 2.46 2.57 15.50
CA PRO A 10 3.04 2.05 14.27
C PRO A 10 4.27 2.84 13.84
N PHE A 11 5.10 2.21 13.01
CA PHE A 11 6.24 2.88 12.42
C PHE A 11 5.76 3.79 11.28
N VAL A 12 6.03 5.09 11.38
CA VAL A 12 5.67 6.04 10.33
C VAL A 12 6.79 6.08 9.32
N VAL A 13 6.50 5.63 8.10
CA VAL A 13 7.48 5.59 7.02
C VAL A 13 7.67 7.01 6.48
N PRO A 14 8.91 7.53 6.43
CA PRO A 14 9.14 8.85 5.86
C PRO A 14 8.74 8.90 4.38
N THR A 15 8.03 9.97 3.98
CA THR A 15 7.64 10.16 2.59
C THR A 15 7.94 11.61 2.17
N THR A 16 8.08 11.81 0.85
CA THR A 16 8.31 13.14 0.27
C THR A 16 7.15 13.60 -0.61
N ASP A 17 6.11 12.76 -0.74
CA ASP A 17 4.98 13.01 -1.64
C ASP A 17 3.68 13.34 -0.92
N GLY A 18 3.74 13.52 0.40
CA GLY A 18 2.57 13.86 1.21
C GLY A 18 1.74 12.66 1.65
N LYS A 19 2.08 11.46 1.23
CA LYS A 19 1.37 10.25 1.62
C LYS A 19 1.72 9.88 3.06
N LEU A 20 0.70 9.54 3.86
CA LEU A 20 0.91 8.97 5.19
C LEU A 20 1.00 7.45 5.06
N ILE A 21 2.04 6.87 5.64
CA ILE A 21 2.21 5.42 5.71
C ILE A 21 2.53 5.03 7.14
N GLU A 22 1.61 4.31 7.77
CA GLU A 22 1.77 3.80 9.13
C GLU A 22 1.83 2.27 9.07
N GLU A 23 3.05 1.73 9.17
CA GLU A 23 3.23 0.29 9.15
C GLU A 23 2.98 -0.27 10.55
N HIS A 24 1.90 -1.03 10.67
CA HIS A 24 1.55 -1.67 11.95
C HIS A 24 2.33 -2.96 12.16
N HIS A 25 2.44 -3.78 11.13
CA HIS A 25 3.24 -5.00 11.17
C HIS A 25 4.05 -5.09 9.88
N GLY A 26 5.25 -5.63 9.98
CA GLY A 26 6.13 -5.76 8.83
C GLY A 26 7.59 -5.70 9.24
N LEU A 27 8.48 -5.52 8.27
CA LEU A 27 9.93 -5.56 8.52
C LEU A 27 10.39 -4.43 9.44
N ALA A 28 9.92 -3.20 9.21
CA ALA A 28 10.41 -2.03 9.96
C ALA A 28 9.79 -1.93 11.34
N SER A 29 8.53 -2.33 11.50
CA SER A 29 7.76 -2.11 12.73
C SER A 29 7.88 -3.27 13.71
N THR A 30 7.78 -4.52 13.25
CA THR A 30 7.76 -5.69 14.12
C THR A 30 8.73 -6.79 13.67
N ASN A 31 9.61 -6.47 12.73
CA ASN A 31 10.61 -7.41 12.21
C ASN A 31 9.95 -8.68 11.64
N ASN A 32 8.82 -8.51 10.96
CA ASN A 32 8.08 -9.61 10.37
C ASN A 32 8.32 -9.62 8.86
N PRO A 33 9.00 -10.66 8.31
CA PRO A 33 9.26 -10.74 6.88
C PRO A 33 8.13 -11.38 6.07
N ASN A 34 7.11 -11.95 6.71
CA ASN A 34 6.10 -12.75 6.04
C ASN A 34 4.89 -11.96 5.60
N VAL A 35 4.55 -10.90 6.34
CA VAL A 35 3.40 -10.07 6.04
C VAL A 35 3.63 -8.66 6.54
N SER A 36 3.14 -7.67 5.80
CA SER A 36 3.05 -6.31 6.30
C SER A 36 1.61 -5.84 6.26
N VAL A 37 1.24 -5.02 7.25
CA VAL A 37 -0.08 -4.40 7.35
C VAL A 37 0.15 -2.93 7.61
N ALA A 38 -0.33 -2.08 6.70
CA ALA A 38 -0.12 -0.65 6.79
C ALA A 38 -1.43 0.11 6.60
N HIS A 39 -1.59 1.16 7.41
CA HIS A 39 -2.67 2.13 7.26
C HIS A 39 -2.09 3.30 6.48
N MET A 40 -2.80 3.74 5.44
CA MET A 40 -2.29 4.76 4.53
C MET A 40 -3.35 5.81 4.22
N ILE A 41 -2.87 7.04 3.97
CA ILE A 41 -3.70 8.12 3.45
C ILE A 41 -2.95 8.76 2.30
N ALA A 42 -3.54 8.67 1.10
CA ALA A 42 -3.00 9.32 -0.10
C ALA A 42 -3.72 10.64 -0.33
N PRO A 43 -2.99 11.77 -0.43
CA PRO A 43 -3.64 13.05 -0.66
C PRO A 43 -4.21 13.17 -2.07
N PRO A 44 -5.11 14.15 -2.31
CA PRO A 44 -5.60 14.41 -3.67
C PRO A 44 -4.45 14.68 -4.63
N GLY A 45 -4.54 14.13 -5.84
CA GLY A 45 -3.52 14.32 -6.88
C GLY A 45 -2.26 13.48 -6.71
N TRP A 46 -2.22 12.61 -5.70
CA TRP A 46 -1.05 11.77 -5.45
C TRP A 46 -0.93 10.66 -6.50
N SER A 47 0.32 10.35 -6.89
CA SER A 47 0.61 9.19 -7.73
C SER A 47 2.04 8.72 -7.51
N GLU A 48 2.29 7.47 -7.84
CA GLU A 48 3.62 6.86 -7.86
C GLU A 48 3.96 6.39 -9.26
N PRO A 49 5.25 6.19 -9.58
CA PRO A 49 5.62 5.52 -10.82
C PRO A 49 5.08 4.08 -10.85
N PHE A 50 4.98 3.50 -12.05
CA PHE A 50 4.68 2.07 -12.17
C PHE A 50 5.73 1.25 -11.44
N GLN A 51 5.33 0.10 -10.92
CA GLN A 51 6.21 -0.84 -10.24
C GLN A 51 5.75 -2.27 -10.50
N THR A 52 6.65 -3.21 -10.24
CA THR A 52 6.36 -4.65 -10.43
C THR A 52 6.80 -5.39 -9.17
N PRO A 53 5.99 -5.34 -8.10
CA PRO A 53 6.39 -5.89 -6.81
C PRO A 53 6.50 -7.41 -6.82
N GLU A 54 7.45 -7.93 -6.01
CA GLU A 54 7.62 -9.37 -5.81
C GLU A 54 6.72 -9.93 -4.72
N PHE A 55 5.79 -9.14 -4.21
CA PHE A 55 4.79 -9.56 -3.23
C PHE A 55 3.41 -9.38 -3.81
N GLU A 56 2.45 -10.17 -3.34
CA GLU A 56 1.05 -9.88 -3.63
C GLU A 56 0.55 -8.84 -2.62
N GLU A 57 -0.38 -8.00 -3.06
CA GLU A 57 -0.88 -6.92 -2.23
C GLU A 57 -2.39 -6.92 -2.22
N TYR A 58 -2.96 -6.80 -1.01
CA TYR A 58 -4.39 -6.62 -0.79
C TYR A 58 -4.61 -5.19 -0.33
N THR A 59 -5.56 -4.49 -0.92
CA THR A 59 -5.92 -3.14 -0.52
C THR A 59 -7.41 -3.08 -0.22
N TYR A 60 -7.76 -2.52 0.94
CA TYR A 60 -9.15 -2.27 1.34
C TYR A 60 -9.33 -0.78 1.52
N ILE A 61 -10.31 -0.19 0.82
CA ILE A 61 -10.57 1.25 0.86
C ILE A 61 -11.51 1.56 2.03
N ILE A 62 -11.06 2.43 2.94
CA ILE A 62 -11.86 2.89 4.07
C ILE A 62 -12.70 4.09 3.67
N SER A 63 -12.09 5.08 2.99
CA SER A 63 -12.79 6.28 2.53
C SER A 63 -12.11 6.85 1.31
N GLY A 64 -12.86 7.60 0.50
CA GLY A 64 -12.37 8.16 -0.75
C GLY A 64 -12.35 7.14 -1.86
N LYS A 65 -11.53 7.41 -2.87
CA LYS A 65 -11.36 6.53 -4.04
C LYS A 65 -9.88 6.36 -4.32
N LYS A 66 -9.51 5.22 -4.88
CA LYS A 66 -8.14 4.97 -5.30
C LYS A 66 -8.15 4.36 -6.69
N GLN A 67 -7.26 4.82 -7.55
CA GLN A 67 -7.11 4.30 -8.90
C GLN A 67 -5.91 3.38 -8.99
N PHE A 68 -6.11 2.26 -9.66
CA PHE A 68 -5.07 1.28 -9.95
C PHE A 68 -5.01 1.11 -11.46
N ILE A 69 -3.81 1.17 -12.04
CA ILE A 69 -3.61 0.71 -13.40
C ILE A 69 -2.86 -0.60 -13.29
N VAL A 70 -3.54 -1.70 -13.61
CA VAL A 70 -3.00 -3.06 -13.47
C VAL A 70 -2.79 -3.58 -14.88
N GLU A 71 -1.52 -3.75 -15.25
CA GLU A 71 -1.11 -3.98 -16.63
C GLU A 71 -1.63 -2.83 -17.50
N ASP A 72 -2.62 -3.06 -18.38
CA ASP A 72 -3.22 -2.02 -19.21
C ASP A 72 -4.68 -1.71 -18.83
N GLU A 73 -5.14 -2.19 -17.68
CA GLU A 73 -6.51 -2.00 -17.22
C GLU A 73 -6.57 -0.98 -16.09
N THR A 74 -7.47 0.00 -16.20
CA THR A 74 -7.69 1.02 -15.18
C THR A 74 -8.87 0.61 -14.29
N ILE A 75 -8.63 0.54 -12.97
CA ILE A 75 -9.61 0.12 -11.99
C ILE A 75 -9.71 1.20 -10.92
N VAL A 76 -10.94 1.62 -10.58
CA VAL A 76 -11.19 2.58 -9.50
C VAL A 76 -11.95 1.88 -8.40
N LEU A 77 -11.40 1.91 -7.19
CA LEU A 77 -12.07 1.38 -6.02
C LEU A 77 -12.63 2.51 -5.16
N GLU A 78 -13.79 2.25 -4.57
CA GLU A 78 -14.46 3.14 -3.62
C GLU A 78 -14.49 2.51 -2.23
N ALA A 79 -14.89 3.30 -1.24
CA ALA A 79 -14.99 2.83 0.15
C ALA A 79 -15.77 1.52 0.24
N GLY A 80 -15.25 0.58 1.01
CA GLY A 80 -15.85 -0.73 1.21
C GLY A 80 -15.46 -1.78 0.18
N GLN A 81 -14.68 -1.40 -0.83
CA GLN A 81 -14.18 -2.33 -1.85
C GLN A 81 -12.73 -2.70 -1.59
N SER A 82 -12.33 -3.86 -2.08
CA SER A 82 -10.96 -4.34 -1.95
C SER A 82 -10.50 -4.98 -3.26
N ILE A 83 -9.18 -5.06 -3.41
CA ILE A 83 -8.55 -5.69 -4.57
C ILE A 83 -7.35 -6.49 -4.10
N LYS A 84 -7.10 -7.62 -4.74
CA LYS A 84 -5.86 -8.37 -4.61
C LYS A 84 -5.10 -8.28 -5.93
N ILE A 85 -3.84 -7.88 -5.87
CA ILE A 85 -2.97 -7.85 -7.04
C ILE A 85 -1.88 -8.89 -6.85
N GLU A 86 -1.74 -9.79 -7.82
CA GLU A 86 -0.76 -10.86 -7.76
C GLU A 86 0.66 -10.31 -7.81
N LYS A 87 1.60 -11.05 -7.23
CA LYS A 87 3.02 -10.69 -7.32
C LYS A 87 3.48 -10.67 -8.78
N ASN A 88 4.50 -9.87 -9.05
CA ASN A 88 5.11 -9.74 -10.37
C ASN A 88 4.16 -9.16 -11.42
N THR A 89 3.18 -8.39 -10.97
CA THR A 89 2.24 -7.68 -11.83
C THR A 89 2.62 -6.21 -11.91
N ARG A 90 2.70 -5.65 -13.09
CA ARG A 90 3.01 -4.23 -13.28
C ARG A 90 1.79 -3.41 -12.90
N VAL A 91 1.96 -2.46 -11.96
CA VAL A 91 0.85 -1.69 -11.40
C VAL A 91 1.27 -0.25 -11.12
N GLN A 92 0.33 0.69 -11.26
CA GLN A 92 0.50 2.06 -10.80
C GLN A 92 -0.64 2.41 -9.84
N TYR A 93 -0.29 3.00 -8.71
CA TYR A 93 -1.24 3.47 -7.71
C TYR A 93 -1.36 4.98 -7.81
N SER A 94 -2.58 5.51 -7.74
CA SER A 94 -2.79 6.95 -7.78
C SER A 94 -4.10 7.34 -7.11
N ASN A 95 -4.18 8.63 -6.74
CA ASN A 95 -5.41 9.26 -6.29
C ASN A 95 -5.62 10.52 -7.15
N PRO A 96 -6.17 10.39 -8.36
CA PRO A 96 -6.40 11.56 -9.23
C PRO A 96 -7.66 12.35 -8.85
N PHE A 97 -8.29 12.00 -7.73
CA PHE A 97 -9.55 12.61 -7.31
C PHE A 97 -9.31 13.78 -6.36
N GLU A 98 -10.37 14.48 -5.97
CA GLU A 98 -10.28 15.72 -5.22
C GLU A 98 -10.27 15.55 -3.71
N ILE A 99 -10.48 14.31 -3.21
CA ILE A 99 -10.46 14.01 -1.78
C ILE A 99 -9.38 12.98 -1.47
N ALA A 100 -8.90 13.02 -0.23
CA ALA A 100 -7.91 12.04 0.22
C ALA A 100 -8.52 10.63 0.25
N CYS A 101 -7.67 9.63 0.03
CA CYS A 101 -8.06 8.23 0.09
C CYS A 101 -7.40 7.58 1.30
N GLU A 102 -8.20 6.99 2.17
CA GLU A 102 -7.72 6.25 3.33
C GLU A 102 -7.94 4.76 3.10
N TYR A 103 -6.91 3.97 3.36
CA TYR A 103 -6.96 2.54 3.05
C TYR A 103 -5.97 1.73 3.88
N ILE A 104 -6.20 0.42 3.89
CA ILE A 104 -5.28 -0.56 4.48
C ILE A 104 -4.65 -1.34 3.33
N ALA A 105 -3.33 -1.52 3.38
CA ALA A 105 -2.59 -2.34 2.42
C ALA A 105 -1.90 -3.48 3.17
N ILE A 106 -2.04 -4.69 2.63
CA ILE A 106 -1.45 -5.91 3.19
C ILE A 106 -0.59 -6.54 2.11
N CYS A 107 0.68 -6.76 2.41
CA CYS A 107 1.62 -7.39 1.48
C CYS A 107 2.12 -8.73 2.03
N THR A 108 2.20 -9.75 1.17
CA THR A 108 2.75 -11.06 1.49
C THR A 108 3.68 -11.52 0.38
N PRO A 109 4.99 -11.68 0.63
CA PRO A 109 5.72 -11.34 1.87
C PRO A 109 5.65 -9.86 2.22
N ALA A 110 6.17 -9.50 3.37
CA ALA A 110 6.11 -8.13 3.87
C ALA A 110 6.71 -7.13 2.87
N PHE A 111 6.15 -5.93 2.86
CA PHE A 111 6.69 -4.85 2.03
C PHE A 111 8.18 -4.68 2.29
N ASP A 112 8.94 -4.59 1.20
CA ASP A 112 10.38 -4.39 1.19
C ASP A 112 10.69 -3.55 -0.04
N PHE A 113 11.21 -2.35 0.17
CA PHE A 113 11.44 -1.41 -0.93
C PHE A 113 12.37 -2.00 -2.00
N THR A 114 13.27 -2.90 -1.62
CA THR A 114 14.18 -3.54 -2.59
C THR A 114 13.46 -4.49 -3.53
N LYS A 115 12.19 -4.81 -3.26
CA LYS A 115 11.40 -5.77 -4.04
C LYS A 115 10.27 -5.14 -4.83
N VAL A 116 10.16 -3.80 -4.86
CA VAL A 116 9.05 -3.14 -5.57
C VAL A 116 9.35 -2.91 -7.04
N HIS A 117 10.62 -2.80 -7.42
CA HIS A 117 11.05 -2.58 -8.81
C HIS A 117 10.33 -1.40 -9.44
N ARG A 118 10.44 -0.25 -8.77
CA ARG A 118 9.78 0.98 -9.23
C ARG A 118 10.48 1.51 -10.48
N GLU A 119 9.68 1.83 -11.50
CA GLU A 119 10.19 2.38 -12.75
C GLU A 119 10.56 3.86 -12.55
N GLU A 120 11.49 4.35 -13.35
CA GLU A 120 11.83 5.76 -13.32
C GLU A 120 10.74 6.59 -13.96
N GLU A 121 10.61 7.82 -13.49
CA GLU A 121 9.67 8.78 -14.06
C GLU A 121 10.20 9.39 -15.35
#